data_9afbd1d56f592caca0d43871afbebce7
#
_entry.id   9afbd1d56f592caca0d43871afbebce7
#
_cell.length_a   1.000
_cell.length_b   1.000
_cell.length_c   1.000
_cell.angle_alpha   90.00
_cell.angle_beta   90.00
_cell.angle_gamma   90.00
#
_symmetry.space_group_name_H-M   'P 1'
#
loop_
_entity.id
_entity.type
_entity.pdbx_description
1 polymer ?
#
loop_
_entity_poly.entity_id
_entity_poly.type
_entity_poly.pdbx_seq_one_letter_code
_entity_poly.pdbx_strand_id
1 'polypeptide(L)'
;MKKLGIHVLILFIIFGCASTVEQLRTKNRENLLRLSLGMTKFDVLQIMGTETIESVNNPYRVETPKGKDGSLYEVLFYHTDKKKKGDLITDSELTPFVFKDNELIGWGWAFLSEVVPNYQYQIEVQ
;
A
#
# COMPACT_ATOMS: atom_id res chain seq x y z
N MET A 1 -57.77 -28.60 -8.20
CA MET A 1 -57.02 -27.73 -7.26
C MET A 1 -55.75 -27.24 -7.92
N LYS A 2 -55.72 -25.97 -8.26
CA LYS A 2 -54.53 -25.37 -8.82
C LYS A 2 -53.62 -25.00 -7.63
N LYS A 3 -52.45 -25.67 -7.51
CA LYS A 3 -51.42 -25.25 -6.59
C LYS A 3 -50.75 -23.98 -7.15
N LEU A 4 -50.99 -22.85 -6.52
CA LEU A 4 -50.23 -21.64 -6.79
C LEU A 4 -48.82 -21.88 -6.28
N GLY A 5 -47.87 -22.12 -7.19
CA GLY A 5 -46.46 -22.07 -6.88
C GLY A 5 -46.05 -20.63 -6.64
N ILE A 6 -45.81 -20.29 -5.41
CA ILE A 6 -45.18 -19.00 -5.07
C ILE A 6 -43.72 -19.10 -5.52
N HIS A 7 -43.44 -18.54 -6.70
CA HIS A 7 -42.05 -18.34 -7.10
C HIS A 7 -41.51 -17.14 -6.30
N VAL A 8 -40.87 -17.45 -5.19
CA VAL A 8 -40.10 -16.43 -4.47
C VAL A 8 -38.87 -16.13 -5.33
N LEU A 9 -38.95 -15.06 -6.08
CA LEU A 9 -37.79 -14.51 -6.79
C LEU A 9 -36.88 -13.91 -5.73
N ILE A 10 -35.90 -14.68 -5.28
CA ILE A 10 -34.84 -14.14 -4.40
C ILE A 10 -33.95 -13.29 -5.28
N LEU A 11 -34.19 -11.99 -5.24
CA LEU A 11 -33.33 -11.00 -5.87
C LEU A 11 -32.06 -10.91 -5.04
N PHE A 12 -31.01 -11.63 -5.42
CA PHE A 12 -29.67 -11.41 -4.88
C PHE A 12 -29.19 -10.05 -5.35
N ILE A 13 -29.42 -9.03 -4.55
CA ILE A 13 -28.76 -7.74 -4.74
C ILE A 13 -27.29 -7.97 -4.38
N ILE A 14 -26.48 -8.24 -5.40
CA ILE A 14 -25.04 -8.22 -5.25
C ILE A 14 -24.65 -6.75 -5.09
N PHE A 15 -24.53 -6.29 -3.84
CA PHE A 15 -23.85 -5.03 -3.56
C PHE A 15 -22.38 -5.26 -3.87
N GLY A 16 -21.98 -4.97 -5.11
CA GLY A 16 -20.59 -4.83 -5.45
C GLY A 16 -20.04 -3.63 -4.70
N CYS A 17 -19.41 -3.85 -3.52
CA CYS A 17 -18.67 -2.81 -2.86
C CYS A 17 -17.46 -2.49 -3.74
N ALA A 18 -17.51 -1.35 -4.48
CA ALA A 18 -16.33 -0.81 -5.09
C ALA A 18 -15.31 -0.50 -3.99
N SER A 19 -14.08 -1.07 -4.10
CA SER A 19 -13.01 -0.78 -3.17
C SER A 19 -12.65 0.70 -3.26
N THR A 20 -12.57 1.36 -2.10
CA THR A 20 -12.19 2.77 -1.98
C THR A 20 -10.72 2.90 -1.57
N VAL A 21 -10.15 4.09 -1.74
CA VAL A 21 -8.79 4.41 -1.27
C VAL A 21 -8.69 4.22 0.25
N GLU A 22 -9.74 4.54 1.00
CA GLU A 22 -9.77 4.32 2.45
C GLU A 22 -9.72 2.83 2.81
N GLN A 23 -10.41 1.98 2.06
CA GLN A 23 -10.34 0.54 2.25
C GLN A 23 -8.96 -0.01 1.87
N LEU A 24 -8.35 0.51 0.80
CA LEU A 24 -6.98 0.17 0.39
C LEU A 24 -5.98 0.52 1.49
N ARG A 25 -6.08 1.71 2.05
CA ARG A 25 -5.24 2.17 3.16
C ARG A 25 -5.37 1.26 4.37
N THR A 26 -6.59 0.94 4.78
CA THR A 26 -6.86 0.05 5.91
C THR A 26 -6.29 -1.34 5.66
N LYS A 27 -6.49 -1.88 4.47
CA LYS A 27 -5.95 -3.18 4.07
C LYS A 27 -4.41 -3.17 4.08
N ASN A 28 -3.79 -2.11 3.58
CA ASN A 28 -2.34 -1.96 3.62
C ASN A 28 -1.80 -1.95 5.06
N ARG A 29 -2.47 -1.26 5.98
CA ARG A 29 -2.08 -1.25 7.39
C ARG A 29 -2.19 -2.64 8.03
N GLU A 30 -3.22 -3.38 7.74
CA GLU A 30 -3.41 -4.75 8.22
C GLU A 30 -2.35 -5.68 7.64
N ASN A 31 -2.09 -5.58 6.34
CA ASN A 31 -1.10 -6.40 5.65
C ASN A 31 0.33 -6.11 6.10
N LEU A 32 0.63 -4.86 6.47
CA LEU A 32 1.92 -4.47 7.04
C LEU A 32 2.33 -5.37 8.22
N LEU A 33 1.37 -5.75 9.06
CA LEU A 33 1.62 -6.59 10.23
C LEU A 33 2.05 -8.02 9.88
N ARG A 34 1.89 -8.41 8.62
CA ARG A 34 2.25 -9.75 8.12
C ARG A 34 3.66 -9.79 7.52
N LEU A 35 4.34 -8.66 7.42
CA LEU A 35 5.67 -8.57 6.86
C LEU A 35 6.74 -8.98 7.87
N SER A 36 7.81 -9.58 7.37
CA SER A 36 8.99 -9.94 8.15
C SER A 36 10.26 -9.53 7.40
N LEU A 37 11.29 -9.14 8.14
CA LEU A 37 12.60 -8.87 7.57
C LEU A 37 13.14 -10.11 6.86
N GLY A 38 13.83 -9.92 5.75
CA GLY A 38 14.34 -10.99 4.91
C GLY A 38 13.37 -11.47 3.83
N MET A 39 12.11 -11.05 3.86
CA MET A 39 11.17 -11.35 2.75
C MET A 39 11.68 -10.76 1.45
N THR A 40 11.48 -11.50 0.35
CA THR A 40 11.78 -10.98 -0.98
C THR A 40 10.76 -9.92 -1.39
N LYS A 41 11.13 -9.11 -2.37
CA LYS A 41 10.20 -8.15 -2.98
C LYS A 41 8.92 -8.85 -3.47
N PHE A 42 9.05 -10.03 -4.08
CA PHE A 42 7.92 -10.81 -4.53
C PHE A 42 6.97 -11.15 -3.37
N ASP A 43 7.51 -11.62 -2.23
CA ASP A 43 6.70 -11.95 -1.04
C ASP A 43 5.94 -10.73 -0.53
N VAL A 44 6.60 -9.59 -0.46
CA VAL A 44 5.98 -8.33 -0.03
C VAL A 44 4.87 -7.89 -0.98
N LEU A 45 5.11 -7.95 -2.29
CA LEU A 45 4.09 -7.63 -3.30
C LEU A 45 2.88 -8.56 -3.22
N GLN A 46 3.09 -9.85 -2.92
CA GLN A 46 2.00 -10.81 -2.73
C GLN A 46 1.14 -10.48 -1.50
N ILE A 47 1.76 -10.04 -0.42
CA ILE A 47 1.06 -9.69 0.82
C ILE A 47 0.38 -8.33 0.69
N MET A 48 1.10 -7.33 0.21
CA MET A 48 0.63 -5.94 0.13
C MET A 48 -0.30 -5.68 -1.06
N GLY A 49 -0.13 -6.44 -2.14
CA GLY A 49 -0.91 -6.26 -3.37
C GLY A 49 -0.28 -5.30 -4.38
N THR A 50 -0.80 -5.35 -5.61
CA THR A 50 -0.32 -4.58 -6.77
C THR A 50 -1.47 -3.95 -7.56
N GLU A 51 -2.62 -3.79 -6.94
CA GLU A 51 -3.84 -3.29 -7.58
C GLU A 51 -3.88 -1.76 -7.65
N THR A 52 -4.63 -1.24 -8.61
CA THR A 52 -4.94 0.20 -8.70
C THR A 52 -6.40 0.41 -8.32
N ILE A 53 -6.66 1.30 -7.37
CA ILE A 53 -7.99 1.62 -6.88
C ILE A 53 -8.20 3.13 -6.97
N GLU A 54 -9.29 3.56 -7.64
CA GLU A 54 -9.60 5.00 -7.81
C GLU A 54 -8.41 5.81 -8.35
N SER A 55 -7.67 5.25 -9.31
CA SER A 55 -6.45 5.83 -9.89
C SER A 55 -5.25 5.91 -8.93
N VAL A 56 -5.32 5.28 -7.76
CA VAL A 56 -4.21 5.15 -6.82
C VAL A 56 -3.53 3.81 -7.03
N ASN A 57 -2.27 3.85 -7.39
CA ASN A 57 -1.46 2.65 -7.55
C ASN A 57 -1.10 2.04 -6.19
N ASN A 58 -0.94 0.72 -6.15
CA ASN A 58 -0.52 -0.01 -4.97
C ASN A 58 0.57 -1.04 -5.34
N PRO A 59 1.86 -0.79 -5.09
CA PRO A 59 2.40 0.36 -4.35
C PRO A 59 2.16 1.70 -5.06
N TYR A 60 2.05 2.76 -4.27
CA TYR A 60 1.81 4.11 -4.79
C TYR A 60 2.98 4.62 -5.63
N ARG A 61 4.20 4.33 -5.19
CA ARG A 61 5.44 4.78 -5.81
C ARG A 61 6.54 3.75 -5.60
N VAL A 62 7.47 3.66 -6.53
CA VAL A 62 8.69 2.85 -6.43
C VAL A 62 9.88 3.73 -6.77
N GLU A 63 10.92 3.69 -5.95
CA GLU A 63 12.17 4.43 -6.17
C GLU A 63 13.38 3.54 -5.90
N THR A 64 14.51 3.91 -6.49
CA THR A 64 15.78 3.19 -6.32
C THR A 64 16.88 4.18 -5.90
N PRO A 65 16.84 4.69 -4.67
CA PRO A 65 17.84 5.65 -4.20
C PRO A 65 19.20 4.98 -3.92
N LYS A 66 20.26 5.77 -4.04
CA LYS A 66 21.60 5.38 -3.62
C LYS A 66 21.80 5.71 -2.14
N GLY A 67 22.18 4.72 -1.35
CA GLY A 67 22.41 4.86 0.07
C GLY A 67 23.78 5.43 0.43
N LYS A 68 23.99 5.68 1.73
CA LYS A 68 25.25 6.19 2.27
C LYS A 68 26.43 5.23 2.07
N ASP A 69 26.15 3.93 1.95
CA ASP A 69 27.15 2.89 1.67
C ASP A 69 27.49 2.74 0.19
N GLY A 70 26.89 3.59 -0.68
CA GLY A 70 27.06 3.53 -2.13
C GLY A 70 26.19 2.49 -2.82
N SER A 71 25.48 1.65 -2.09
CA SER A 71 24.55 0.65 -2.65
C SER A 71 23.26 1.27 -3.15
N LEU A 72 22.64 0.63 -4.13
CA LEU A 72 21.30 0.95 -4.54
C LEU A 72 20.30 0.19 -3.65
N TYR A 73 19.34 0.94 -3.12
CA TYR A 73 18.20 0.40 -2.41
C TYR A 73 16.97 0.47 -3.30
N GLU A 74 16.07 -0.47 -3.15
CA GLU A 74 14.74 -0.39 -3.77
C GLU A 74 13.71 -0.08 -2.70
N VAL A 75 12.86 0.90 -2.95
CA VAL A 75 11.86 1.35 -1.98
C VAL A 75 10.48 1.31 -2.60
N LEU A 76 9.59 0.56 -1.95
CA LEU A 76 8.17 0.51 -2.27
C LEU A 76 7.41 1.39 -1.28
N PHE A 77 6.63 2.34 -1.77
CA PHE A 77 5.83 3.24 -0.93
C PHE A 77 4.37 2.82 -1.00
N TYR A 78 3.82 2.40 0.12
CA TYR A 78 2.41 2.02 0.23
C TYR A 78 1.61 3.05 1.01
N HIS A 79 0.39 3.32 0.55
CA HIS A 79 -0.54 4.21 1.24
C HIS A 79 -1.09 3.51 2.49
N THR A 80 -0.72 3.98 3.67
CA THR A 80 -1.02 3.34 4.96
C THR A 80 -1.67 4.27 5.97
N ASP A 81 -1.45 5.58 5.85
CA ASP A 81 -1.94 6.54 6.83
C ASP A 81 -3.19 7.27 6.34
N LYS A 82 -3.92 7.84 7.29
CA LYS A 82 -5.16 8.56 6.99
C LYS A 82 -4.88 9.78 6.14
N LYS A 83 -5.67 9.91 5.07
CA LYS A 83 -5.63 11.07 4.19
C LYS A 83 -5.95 12.34 4.98
N LYS A 84 -5.03 13.32 4.93
CA LYS A 84 -5.27 14.66 5.41
C LYS A 84 -6.20 15.41 4.45
N LYS A 85 -6.70 16.58 4.86
CA LYS A 85 -7.54 17.41 3.98
C LYS A 85 -6.82 17.70 2.66
N GLY A 86 -7.48 17.39 1.55
CA GLY A 86 -6.97 17.57 0.19
C GLY A 86 -7.04 16.30 -0.64
N ASP A 87 -6.95 16.43 -1.95
CA ASP A 87 -7.06 15.33 -2.89
C ASP A 87 -5.71 14.65 -3.20
N LEU A 88 -4.60 15.28 -2.81
CA LEU A 88 -3.26 14.76 -3.06
C LEU A 88 -2.80 13.84 -1.94
N ILE A 89 -2.21 12.71 -2.32
CA ILE A 89 -1.53 11.82 -1.40
C ILE A 89 -0.12 12.37 -1.17
N THR A 90 0.19 12.67 0.08
CA THR A 90 1.50 13.19 0.48
C THR A 90 2.37 12.09 1.07
N ASP A 91 3.67 12.32 1.17
CA ASP A 91 4.61 11.36 1.75
C ASP A 91 4.27 10.99 3.20
N SER A 92 3.63 11.89 3.95
CA SER A 92 3.18 11.61 5.32
C SER A 92 2.12 10.50 5.42
N GLU A 93 1.45 10.18 4.32
CA GLU A 93 0.43 9.13 4.24
C GLU A 93 1.00 7.79 3.77
N LEU A 94 2.28 7.77 3.37
CA LEU A 94 2.96 6.61 2.82
C LEU A 94 3.89 5.96 3.85
N THR A 95 4.07 4.65 3.71
CA THR A 95 5.12 3.91 4.42
C THR A 95 6.09 3.34 3.40
N PRO A 96 7.38 3.70 3.46
CA PRO A 96 8.40 3.11 2.61
C PRO A 96 8.84 1.75 3.13
N PHE A 97 8.92 0.78 2.25
CA PHE A 97 9.52 -0.53 2.48
C PHE A 97 10.86 -0.59 1.74
N VAL A 98 11.93 -0.83 2.47
CA VAL A 98 13.29 -0.73 1.95
C VAL A 98 13.88 -2.11 1.71
N PHE A 99 14.34 -2.35 0.48
CA PHE A 99 14.96 -3.58 0.05
C PHE A 99 16.43 -3.33 -0.31
N LYS A 100 17.27 -4.28 0.06
CA LYS A 100 18.65 -4.39 -0.42
C LYS A 100 18.88 -5.81 -0.89
N ASP A 101 19.43 -5.96 -2.10
CA ASP A 101 19.70 -7.28 -2.71
C ASP A 101 18.44 -8.19 -2.68
N ASN A 102 17.29 -7.61 -3.03
CA ASN A 102 15.99 -8.28 -3.07
C ASN A 102 15.46 -8.77 -1.71
N GLU A 103 15.99 -8.28 -0.60
CA GLU A 103 15.53 -8.61 0.76
C GLU A 103 15.00 -7.37 1.48
N LEU A 104 13.85 -7.52 2.13
CA LEU A 104 13.28 -6.48 2.99
C LEU A 104 14.17 -6.31 4.22
N ILE A 105 14.77 -5.13 4.36
CA ILE A 105 15.70 -4.82 5.46
C ILE A 105 15.10 -3.89 6.51
N GLY A 106 14.00 -3.23 6.19
CA GLY A 106 13.29 -2.34 7.12
C GLY A 106 12.19 -1.57 6.43
N TRP A 107 11.43 -0.82 7.20
CA TRP A 107 10.38 0.05 6.72
C TRP A 107 10.22 1.28 7.62
N GLY A 108 9.51 2.26 7.08
CA GLY A 108 9.26 3.52 7.74
C GLY A 108 10.27 4.61 7.37
N TRP A 109 9.86 5.84 7.59
CA TRP A 109 10.65 7.01 7.18
C TRP A 109 11.93 7.17 7.98
N ALA A 110 11.92 6.84 9.28
CA ALA A 110 13.12 6.88 10.11
C ALA A 110 14.18 5.92 9.58
N PHE A 111 13.80 4.70 9.22
CA PHE A 111 14.71 3.72 8.64
C PHE A 111 15.26 4.17 7.28
N LEU A 112 14.38 4.65 6.39
CA LEU A 112 14.80 5.16 5.07
C LEU A 112 15.80 6.32 5.23
N SER A 113 15.56 7.24 6.15
CA SER A 113 16.47 8.37 6.42
C SER A 113 17.81 7.92 6.97
N GLU A 114 17.87 6.80 7.67
CA GLU A 114 19.12 6.23 8.16
C GLU A 114 19.99 5.65 7.04
N VAL A 115 19.40 4.91 6.11
CA VAL A 115 20.14 4.27 5.01
C VAL A 115 20.35 5.20 3.81
N VAL A 116 19.48 6.18 3.62
CA VAL A 116 19.53 7.21 2.59
C VAL A 116 19.41 8.59 3.24
N PRO A 117 20.49 9.13 3.86
CA PRO A 117 20.40 10.36 4.67
C PRO A 117 19.94 11.60 3.92
N ASN A 118 20.18 11.64 2.62
CA ASN A 118 19.80 12.78 1.76
C ASN A 118 18.45 12.58 1.07
N TYR A 119 17.69 11.58 1.48
CA TYR A 119 16.36 11.36 0.93
C TYR A 119 15.45 12.55 1.27
N GLN A 120 14.93 13.20 0.22
CA GLN A 120 14.05 14.35 0.38
C GLN A 120 12.62 13.89 0.64
N TYR A 121 12.21 13.98 1.88
CA TYR A 121 10.81 13.81 2.28
C TYR A 121 10.02 15.04 1.84
N GLN A 122 9.08 14.83 0.93
CA GLN A 122 8.20 15.91 0.47
C GLN A 122 7.05 16.07 1.44
N ILE A 123 7.17 17.06 2.32
CA ILE A 123 6.05 17.53 3.12
C ILE A 123 5.39 18.65 2.33
N GLU A 124 4.12 18.45 1.96
CA GLU A 124 3.31 19.56 1.52
C GLU A 124 3.06 20.48 2.72
N VAL A 125 3.71 21.63 2.70
CA VAL A 125 3.41 22.70 3.66
C VAL A 125 2.17 23.41 3.14
N GLN A 126 1.04 23.12 3.77
CA GLN A 126 -0.18 23.89 3.55
C GLN A 126 -0.13 25.17 4.37
#